data_697f95301266c2371631e204fcd181f4
#
_entry.id   697f95301266c2371631e204fcd181f4
#
_cell.length_a   1.000
_cell.length_b   1.000
_cell.length_c   1.000
_cell.angle_alpha   90.00
_cell.angle_beta   90.00
_cell.angle_gamma   90.00
#
_symmetry.space_group_name_H-M   'P 1'
#
loop_
_entity.id
_entity.type
_entity.pdbx_description
1 polymer ?
#
loop_
_entity_poly.entity_id
_entity_poly.type
_entity_poly.pdbx_seq_one_letter_code
_entity_poly.pdbx_strand_id
1 'polypeptide(L)'
;GKEYTHDSREFLSMQSLPDSITFIGAGIISIEFASIMIKSGVEVNVIHHTNQALEGFNESHVNKLIQKLKDEGVKFYFSENTKSVKPNAQRFIVETESGKMIETDYVLDATGRKPNVQQIGLEKVGIQFSDRGIEVDDYLRTNVKNIYASGDVINKMIPKLTPTATFE
;
A
#
# COMPACT_ATOMS: atom_id res chain seq x y z
N GLY A 1 15.40 -6.98 2.15
CA GLY A 1 15.00 -7.03 0.73
C GLY A 1 14.15 -5.84 0.31
N LYS A 2 14.00 -4.82 1.19
CA LYS A 2 13.24 -3.61 0.87
C LYS A 2 13.86 -2.81 -0.28
N GLU A 3 15.17 -2.89 -0.43
CA GLU A 3 15.95 -2.29 -1.50
C GLU A 3 15.63 -2.85 -2.90
N TYR A 4 14.91 -3.95 -2.97
CA TYR A 4 14.45 -4.61 -4.20
C TYR A 4 12.96 -4.40 -4.46
N THR A 5 12.31 -3.57 -3.67
CA THR A 5 10.89 -3.23 -3.85
C THR A 5 10.74 -1.79 -4.34
N HIS A 6 9.70 -1.54 -5.09
CA HIS A 6 9.35 -0.24 -5.64
C HIS A 6 8.12 0.34 -4.94
N ASP A 7 8.00 1.65 -4.95
CA ASP A 7 6.79 2.34 -4.48
C ASP A 7 5.84 2.68 -5.64
N SER A 8 4.68 3.26 -5.32
CA SER A 8 3.66 3.64 -6.31
C SER A 8 4.11 4.75 -7.27
N ARG A 9 5.09 5.59 -6.89
CA ARG A 9 5.62 6.65 -7.78
C ARG A 9 6.54 6.05 -8.82
N GLU A 10 7.41 5.13 -8.40
CA GLU A 10 8.30 4.39 -9.29
C GLU A 10 7.50 3.56 -10.29
N PHE A 11 6.42 2.90 -9.82
CA PHE A 11 5.49 2.19 -10.68
C PHE A 11 4.87 3.10 -11.75
N LEU A 12 4.38 4.28 -11.38
CA LEU A 12 3.77 5.23 -12.31
C LEU A 12 4.77 5.87 -13.28
N SER A 13 6.06 5.83 -12.97
CA SER A 13 7.14 6.32 -13.84
C SER A 13 7.79 5.24 -14.69
N MET A 14 7.28 4.01 -14.62
CA MET A 14 7.76 2.86 -15.37
C MET A 14 7.75 3.12 -16.88
N GLN A 15 8.86 2.84 -17.56
CA GLN A 15 9.03 3.08 -19.00
C GLN A 15 8.62 1.88 -19.86
N SER A 16 8.61 0.68 -19.29
CA SER A 16 8.20 -0.56 -19.95
C SER A 16 7.49 -1.47 -18.96
N LEU A 17 6.54 -2.25 -19.43
CA LEU A 17 5.86 -3.23 -18.58
C LEU A 17 6.78 -4.43 -18.32
N PRO A 18 6.81 -4.96 -17.08
CA PRO A 18 7.44 -6.24 -16.79
C PRO A 18 6.58 -7.40 -17.31
N ASP A 19 7.15 -8.58 -17.47
CA ASP A 19 6.37 -9.78 -17.80
C ASP A 19 5.53 -10.24 -16.60
N SER A 20 6.04 -10.02 -15.38
CA SER A 20 5.34 -10.37 -14.14
C SER A 20 5.56 -9.34 -13.03
N ILE A 21 4.54 -9.16 -12.18
CA ILE A 21 4.58 -8.26 -11.03
C ILE A 21 4.00 -8.91 -9.78
N THR A 22 4.64 -8.68 -8.64
CA THR A 22 4.13 -9.08 -7.33
C THR A 22 3.87 -7.84 -6.48
N PHE A 23 2.64 -7.67 -6.04
CA PHE A 23 2.22 -6.65 -5.07
C PHE A 23 2.28 -7.22 -3.66
N ILE A 24 2.95 -6.50 -2.74
CA ILE A 24 2.94 -6.80 -1.31
C ILE A 24 1.93 -5.86 -0.65
N GLY A 25 0.86 -6.43 -0.09
CA GLY A 25 -0.32 -5.72 0.39
C GLY A 25 -1.48 -5.80 -0.60
N ALA A 26 -2.73 -5.83 -0.11
CA ALA A 26 -3.95 -5.84 -0.93
C ALA A 26 -4.86 -4.66 -0.60
N GLY A 27 -4.26 -3.48 -0.45
CA GLY A 27 -4.95 -2.20 -0.32
C GLY A 27 -5.38 -1.62 -1.67
N ILE A 28 -5.91 -0.40 -1.66
CA ILE A 28 -6.45 0.32 -2.83
C ILE A 28 -5.41 0.35 -3.96
N ILE A 29 -4.18 0.78 -3.68
CA ILE A 29 -3.11 0.91 -4.68
C ILE A 29 -2.84 -0.43 -5.38
N SER A 30 -2.69 -1.51 -4.60
CA SER A 30 -2.44 -2.84 -5.18
C SER A 30 -3.58 -3.31 -6.07
N ILE A 31 -4.81 -3.13 -5.64
CA ILE A 31 -5.99 -3.62 -6.36
C ILE A 31 -6.22 -2.83 -7.66
N GLU A 32 -6.04 -1.50 -7.61
CA GLU A 32 -6.12 -0.66 -8.81
C GLU A 32 -5.03 -1.01 -9.82
N PHE A 33 -3.78 -1.10 -9.36
CA PHE A 33 -2.65 -1.41 -10.24
C PHE A 33 -2.70 -2.86 -10.76
N ALA A 34 -3.10 -3.83 -9.93
CA ALA A 34 -3.32 -5.20 -10.37
C ALA A 34 -4.37 -5.28 -11.49
N SER A 35 -5.45 -4.51 -11.38
CA SER A 35 -6.48 -4.42 -12.41
C SER A 35 -5.97 -3.85 -13.73
N ILE A 36 -5.03 -2.90 -13.69
CA ILE A 36 -4.40 -2.33 -14.89
C ILE A 36 -3.43 -3.34 -15.50
N MET A 37 -2.55 -3.92 -14.66
CA MET A 37 -1.49 -4.80 -15.12
C MET A 37 -2.02 -6.10 -15.74
N ILE A 38 -3.01 -6.75 -15.12
CA ILE A 38 -3.60 -7.97 -15.67
C ILE A 38 -4.22 -7.73 -17.07
N LYS A 39 -4.87 -6.59 -17.27
CA LYS A 39 -5.45 -6.20 -18.56
C LYS A 39 -4.40 -5.83 -19.60
N SER A 40 -3.22 -5.47 -19.16
CA SER A 40 -2.07 -5.18 -20.03
C SER A 40 -1.25 -6.44 -20.37
N GLY A 41 -1.72 -7.63 -19.95
CA GLY A 41 -1.08 -8.91 -20.25
C GLY A 41 0.07 -9.29 -19.31
N VAL A 42 0.26 -8.57 -18.20
CA VAL A 42 1.28 -8.85 -17.20
C VAL A 42 0.78 -9.96 -16.25
N GLU A 43 1.62 -10.91 -15.89
CA GLU A 43 1.31 -11.87 -14.83
C GLU A 43 1.29 -11.16 -13.48
N VAL A 44 0.18 -11.29 -12.74
CA VAL A 44 -0.04 -10.53 -11.49
C VAL A 44 -0.18 -11.44 -10.30
N ASN A 45 0.64 -11.19 -9.27
CA ASN A 45 0.59 -11.82 -7.96
C ASN A 45 0.31 -10.76 -6.88
N VAL A 46 -0.55 -11.08 -5.91
CA VAL A 46 -0.85 -10.21 -4.76
C VAL A 46 -0.70 -11.02 -3.48
N ILE A 47 0.22 -10.60 -2.60
CA ILE A 47 0.45 -11.23 -1.29
C ILE A 47 -0.14 -10.32 -0.22
N HIS A 48 -0.92 -10.89 0.71
CA HIS A 48 -1.51 -10.11 1.80
C HIS A 48 -1.57 -10.89 3.11
N HIS A 49 -1.27 -10.20 4.21
CA HIS A 49 -1.12 -10.80 5.55
C HIS A 49 -2.45 -11.24 6.17
N THR A 50 -3.56 -10.64 5.79
CA THR A 50 -4.89 -11.06 6.25
C THR A 50 -5.64 -11.89 5.19
N ASN A 51 -6.81 -12.35 5.55
CA ASN A 51 -7.66 -13.16 4.66
C ASN A 51 -8.53 -12.33 3.71
N GLN A 52 -8.48 -11.00 3.81
CA GLN A 52 -9.35 -10.09 3.06
C GLN A 52 -8.56 -8.89 2.49
N ALA A 53 -8.80 -8.56 1.23
CA ALA A 53 -8.33 -7.31 0.63
C ALA A 53 -9.22 -6.13 1.04
N LEU A 54 -8.71 -4.91 0.85
CA LEU A 54 -9.46 -3.66 1.01
C LEU A 54 -10.18 -3.58 2.36
N GLU A 55 -9.44 -3.80 3.45
CA GLU A 55 -9.99 -3.71 4.81
C GLU A 55 -10.70 -2.38 5.04
N GLY A 56 -11.86 -2.43 5.71
CA GLY A 56 -12.69 -1.26 5.95
C GLY A 56 -13.73 -0.96 4.85
N PHE A 57 -13.68 -1.66 3.72
CA PHE A 57 -14.71 -1.57 2.68
C PHE A 57 -15.78 -2.66 2.85
N ASN A 58 -16.92 -2.48 2.18
CA ASN A 58 -18.02 -3.47 2.22
C ASN A 58 -17.56 -4.82 1.66
N GLU A 59 -17.57 -5.84 2.49
CA GLU A 59 -17.05 -7.17 2.20
C GLU A 59 -17.69 -7.80 0.96
N SER A 60 -19.01 -7.68 0.80
CA SER A 60 -19.72 -8.25 -0.36
C SER A 60 -19.24 -7.65 -1.68
N HIS A 61 -18.97 -6.35 -1.72
CA HIS A 61 -18.44 -5.67 -2.90
C HIS A 61 -16.99 -6.05 -3.15
N VAL A 62 -16.17 -6.10 -2.09
CA VAL A 62 -14.77 -6.54 -2.17
C VAL A 62 -14.68 -7.94 -2.73
N ASN A 63 -15.46 -8.88 -2.20
CA ASN A 63 -15.45 -10.28 -2.65
C ASN A 63 -15.80 -10.41 -4.14
N LYS A 64 -16.77 -9.65 -4.65
CA LYS A 64 -17.09 -9.61 -6.08
C LYS A 64 -15.92 -9.09 -6.94
N LEU A 65 -15.26 -8.02 -6.47
CA LEU A 65 -14.10 -7.46 -7.16
C LEU A 65 -12.93 -8.44 -7.20
N ILE A 66 -12.60 -9.03 -6.06
CA ILE A 66 -11.52 -10.01 -5.96
C ILE A 66 -11.80 -11.25 -6.81
N GLN A 67 -13.06 -11.74 -6.81
CA GLN A 67 -13.42 -12.86 -7.66
C GLN A 67 -13.24 -12.52 -9.14
N LYS A 68 -13.68 -11.36 -9.56
CA LYS A 68 -13.47 -10.87 -10.94
C LYS A 68 -11.99 -10.83 -11.33
N LEU A 69 -11.12 -10.29 -10.45
CA LEU A 69 -9.69 -10.23 -10.71
C LEU A 69 -9.05 -11.63 -10.78
N LYS A 70 -9.52 -12.58 -9.94
CA LYS A 70 -9.11 -13.99 -10.03
C LYS A 70 -9.53 -14.62 -11.35
N ASP A 71 -10.74 -14.36 -11.81
CA ASP A 71 -11.25 -14.86 -13.09
C ASP A 71 -10.46 -14.28 -14.29
N GLU A 72 -9.93 -13.06 -14.14
CA GLU A 72 -9.03 -12.41 -15.09
C GLU A 72 -7.56 -12.91 -15.01
N GLY A 73 -7.22 -13.74 -14.00
CA GLY A 73 -5.91 -14.38 -13.86
C GLY A 73 -5.01 -13.86 -12.75
N VAL A 74 -5.47 -12.90 -11.93
CA VAL A 74 -4.69 -12.42 -10.78
C VAL A 74 -4.60 -13.52 -9.71
N LYS A 75 -3.37 -13.83 -9.28
CA LYS A 75 -3.10 -14.81 -8.23
C LYS A 75 -3.04 -14.11 -6.88
N PHE A 76 -3.95 -14.46 -5.96
CA PHE A 76 -3.98 -13.92 -4.59
C PHE A 76 -3.46 -14.94 -3.59
N TYR A 77 -2.56 -14.48 -2.72
CA TYR A 77 -1.99 -15.21 -1.60
C TYR A 77 -2.40 -14.50 -0.31
N PHE A 78 -3.58 -14.83 0.21
CA PHE A 78 -4.11 -14.30 1.47
C PHE A 78 -3.55 -15.07 2.67
N SER A 79 -3.57 -14.43 3.85
CA SER A 79 -3.01 -14.97 5.11
C SER A 79 -1.53 -15.34 4.96
N GLU A 80 -0.81 -14.58 4.15
CA GLU A 80 0.61 -14.77 3.88
C GLU A 80 1.40 -13.50 4.19
N ASN A 81 2.38 -13.61 5.07
CA ASN A 81 3.35 -12.55 5.31
C ASN A 81 4.54 -12.69 4.37
N THR A 82 4.97 -11.59 3.79
CA THR A 82 6.23 -11.55 3.04
C THR A 82 7.40 -11.60 4.01
N LYS A 83 8.24 -12.62 3.88
CA LYS A 83 9.46 -12.82 4.69
C LYS A 83 10.64 -12.09 4.09
N SER A 84 10.85 -12.21 2.79
CA SER A 84 11.99 -11.59 2.11
C SER A 84 11.75 -11.41 0.62
N VAL A 85 12.46 -10.43 0.05
CA VAL A 85 12.62 -10.26 -1.40
C VAL A 85 14.12 -10.39 -1.70
N LYS A 86 14.47 -11.24 -2.64
CA LYS A 86 15.87 -11.51 -3.01
C LYS A 86 16.03 -11.50 -4.52
N PRO A 87 17.16 -11.00 -5.05
CA PRO A 87 17.46 -11.11 -6.47
C PRO A 87 17.71 -12.57 -6.85
N ASN A 88 17.26 -12.95 -8.04
CA ASN A 88 17.50 -14.25 -8.67
C ASN A 88 17.78 -14.04 -10.16
N ALA A 89 19.06 -13.98 -10.54
CA ALA A 89 19.51 -13.57 -11.85
C ALA A 89 18.97 -12.18 -12.24
N GLN A 90 18.09 -12.09 -13.24
CA GLN A 90 17.46 -10.82 -13.67
C GLN A 90 16.06 -10.62 -13.09
N ARG A 91 15.62 -11.51 -12.20
CA ARG A 91 14.30 -11.51 -11.57
C ARG A 91 14.43 -11.42 -10.05
N PHE A 92 13.29 -11.46 -9.37
CA PHE A 92 13.21 -11.49 -7.91
C PHE A 92 12.45 -12.73 -7.44
N ILE A 93 12.81 -13.22 -6.26
CA ILE A 93 12.03 -14.21 -5.53
C ILE A 93 11.45 -13.53 -4.30
N VAL A 94 10.13 -13.53 -4.20
CA VAL A 94 9.40 -13.14 -2.99
C VAL A 94 9.10 -14.39 -2.19
N GLU A 95 9.72 -14.50 -1.02
CA GLU A 95 9.53 -15.61 -0.08
C GLU A 95 8.50 -15.21 0.98
N THR A 96 7.52 -16.08 1.23
CA THR A 96 6.56 -15.91 2.33
C THR A 96 7.02 -16.65 3.60
N GLU A 97 6.42 -16.31 4.75
CA GLU A 97 6.72 -17.02 6.01
C GLU A 97 6.28 -18.48 5.97
N SER A 98 5.27 -18.83 5.19
CA SER A 98 4.86 -20.23 4.97
C SER A 98 5.80 -21.02 4.04
N GLY A 99 6.82 -20.36 3.47
CA GLY A 99 7.81 -20.99 2.58
C GLY A 99 7.41 -21.00 1.10
N LYS A 100 6.36 -20.29 0.69
CA LYS A 100 6.07 -20.10 -0.73
C LYS A 100 7.12 -19.22 -1.37
N MET A 101 7.50 -19.56 -2.61
CA MET A 101 8.46 -18.82 -3.43
C MET A 101 7.74 -18.34 -4.68
N ILE A 102 7.67 -17.02 -4.87
CA ILE A 102 7.02 -16.40 -6.02
C ILE A 102 8.09 -15.67 -6.81
N GLU A 103 8.35 -16.14 -8.02
CA GLU A 103 9.29 -15.51 -8.93
C GLU A 103 8.60 -14.42 -9.74
N THR A 104 9.23 -13.27 -9.88
CA THR A 104 8.63 -12.09 -10.51
C THR A 104 9.69 -11.13 -11.02
N ASP A 105 9.35 -10.30 -12.03
CA ASP A 105 10.26 -9.31 -12.61
C ASP A 105 10.21 -7.98 -11.87
N TYR A 106 9.11 -7.70 -11.17
CA TYR A 106 8.91 -6.45 -10.45
C TYR A 106 8.20 -6.70 -9.12
N VAL A 107 8.63 -6.03 -8.07
CA VAL A 107 7.99 -6.11 -6.75
C VAL A 107 7.55 -4.71 -6.31
N LEU A 108 6.27 -4.54 -6.04
CA LEU A 108 5.72 -3.29 -5.52
C LEU A 108 5.32 -3.46 -4.04
N ASP A 109 5.93 -2.65 -3.17
CA ASP A 109 5.53 -2.55 -1.77
C ASP A 109 4.37 -1.55 -1.63
N ALA A 110 3.18 -2.09 -1.36
CA ALA A 110 1.97 -1.32 -1.08
C ALA A 110 1.40 -1.66 0.31
N THR A 111 2.27 -1.95 1.28
CA THR A 111 1.89 -2.33 2.65
C THR A 111 1.37 -1.17 3.50
N GLY A 112 1.41 0.05 2.98
CA GLY A 112 0.82 1.22 3.61
C GLY A 112 1.64 2.49 3.41
N ARG A 113 1.00 3.63 3.71
CA ARG A 113 1.62 4.96 3.65
C ARG A 113 1.90 5.44 5.07
N LYS A 114 3.10 5.97 5.29
CA LYS A 114 3.42 6.69 6.52
C LYS A 114 3.17 8.18 6.33
N PRO A 115 2.60 8.88 7.34
CA PRO A 115 2.50 10.32 7.30
C PRO A 115 3.88 10.97 7.15
N ASN A 116 3.99 11.93 6.23
CA ASN A 116 5.26 12.64 6.01
C ASN A 116 5.40 13.79 7.01
N VAL A 117 5.65 13.44 8.26
CA VAL A 117 5.72 14.37 9.40
C VAL A 117 7.14 14.56 9.94
N GLN A 118 8.12 13.85 9.39
CA GLN A 118 9.51 13.92 9.83
C GLN A 118 10.21 15.14 9.24
N GLN A 119 11.15 15.72 10.02
CA GLN A 119 12.03 16.82 9.60
C GLN A 119 11.33 18.15 9.27
N ILE A 120 10.06 18.31 9.60
CA ILE A 120 9.35 19.61 9.46
C ILE A 120 9.35 20.42 10.76
N GLY A 121 10.03 19.94 11.80
CA GLY A 121 10.27 20.69 13.02
C GLY A 121 9.13 20.67 14.04
N LEU A 122 8.25 19.66 13.98
CA LEU A 122 7.11 19.51 14.92
C LEU A 122 7.57 19.44 16.37
N GLU A 123 8.69 18.76 16.62
CA GLU A 123 9.29 18.62 17.95
C GLU A 123 9.71 19.98 18.51
N LYS A 124 10.22 20.88 17.65
CA LYS A 124 10.71 22.19 18.07
C LYS A 124 9.61 23.11 18.60
N VAL A 125 8.37 22.89 18.15
CA VAL A 125 7.19 23.64 18.57
C VAL A 125 6.31 22.85 19.54
N GLY A 126 6.71 21.62 19.92
CA GLY A 126 6.02 20.81 20.90
C GLY A 126 4.72 20.16 20.39
N ILE A 127 4.57 19.99 19.08
CA ILE A 127 3.41 19.29 18.51
C ILE A 127 3.52 17.79 18.76
N GLN A 128 2.42 17.21 19.25
CA GLN A 128 2.30 15.78 19.46
C GLN A 128 2.02 15.05 18.15
N PHE A 129 2.85 14.06 17.84
CA PHE A 129 2.71 13.21 16.65
C PHE A 129 3.31 11.82 16.91
N SER A 130 2.93 10.88 16.08
CA SER A 130 3.41 9.50 16.11
C SER A 130 3.67 9.00 14.68
N ASP A 131 4.04 7.72 14.52
CA ASP A 131 4.11 7.05 13.21
C ASP A 131 2.74 6.99 12.49
N ARG A 132 1.65 7.28 13.20
CA ARG A 132 0.29 7.34 12.65
C ARG A 132 -0.08 8.74 12.14
N GLY A 133 0.66 9.79 12.54
CA GLY A 133 0.44 11.17 12.17
C GLY A 133 0.38 12.14 13.33
N ILE A 134 -0.03 13.37 13.03
CA ILE A 134 -0.20 14.46 13.99
C ILE A 134 -1.49 14.26 14.78
N GLU A 135 -1.42 14.38 16.09
CA GLU A 135 -2.59 14.30 16.95
C GLU A 135 -3.43 15.59 16.83
N VAL A 136 -4.70 15.43 16.51
CA VAL A 136 -5.64 16.53 16.39
C VAL A 136 -6.99 16.19 17.04
N ASP A 137 -7.72 17.22 17.45
CA ASP A 137 -9.09 17.09 17.89
C ASP A 137 -10.09 17.06 16.70
N ASP A 138 -11.40 17.05 16.97
CA ASP A 138 -12.43 17.01 15.93
C ASP A 138 -12.53 18.30 15.09
N TYR A 139 -11.86 19.34 15.50
CA TYR A 139 -11.74 20.62 14.80
C TYR A 139 -10.37 20.79 14.13
N LEU A 140 -9.61 19.69 13.95
CA LEU A 140 -8.29 19.65 13.33
C LEU A 140 -7.22 20.48 14.09
N ARG A 141 -7.45 20.80 15.37
CA ARG A 141 -6.52 21.57 16.22
C ARG A 141 -5.49 20.63 16.83
N THR A 142 -4.23 21.00 16.76
CA THR A 142 -3.16 20.31 17.50
C THR A 142 -3.18 20.68 18.99
N ASN A 143 -2.31 20.07 19.77
CA ASN A 143 -2.06 20.46 21.16
C ASN A 143 -1.43 21.86 21.32
N VAL A 144 -0.93 22.44 20.23
CA VAL A 144 -0.32 23.79 20.23
C VAL A 144 -1.32 24.79 19.68
N LYS A 145 -1.63 25.80 20.50
CA LYS A 145 -2.57 26.86 20.14
C LYS A 145 -2.17 27.53 18.82
N ASN A 146 -3.13 27.76 17.94
CA ASN A 146 -2.98 28.35 16.59
C ASN A 146 -2.29 27.48 15.55
N ILE A 147 -2.06 26.16 15.83
CA ILE A 147 -1.53 25.23 14.85
C ILE A 147 -2.59 24.15 14.60
N TYR A 148 -2.89 23.94 13.33
CA TYR A 148 -3.85 22.98 12.82
C TYR A 148 -3.14 22.00 11.89
N ALA A 149 -3.69 20.80 11.74
CA ALA A 149 -3.24 19.85 10.76
C ALA A 149 -4.44 19.16 10.10
N SER A 150 -4.36 18.91 8.80
CA SER A 150 -5.43 18.26 8.02
C SER A 150 -4.84 17.31 6.98
N GLY A 151 -5.69 16.48 6.40
CA GLY A 151 -5.33 15.55 5.34
C GLY A 151 -4.57 14.32 5.85
N ASP A 152 -3.79 13.70 4.98
CA ASP A 152 -3.12 12.41 5.22
C ASP A 152 -2.09 12.42 6.36
N VAL A 153 -1.71 13.60 6.85
CA VAL A 153 -0.71 13.74 7.93
C VAL A 153 -1.30 13.56 9.32
N ILE A 154 -2.64 13.60 9.49
CA ILE A 154 -3.28 13.49 10.81
C ILE A 154 -3.46 12.04 11.26
N ASN A 155 -3.44 11.85 12.59
CA ASN A 155 -3.75 10.58 13.23
C ASN A 155 -5.25 10.45 13.48
N LYS A 156 -6.04 10.16 12.45
CA LYS A 156 -7.46 9.83 12.56
C LYS A 156 -7.77 8.51 11.86
N MET A 157 -8.77 7.79 12.37
CA MET A 157 -9.28 6.56 11.75
C MET A 157 -10.20 6.85 10.55
N ILE A 158 -9.82 7.81 9.72
CA ILE A 158 -10.51 8.14 8.48
C ILE A 158 -9.69 7.58 7.32
N PRO A 159 -10.31 7.00 6.29
CA PRO A 159 -9.58 6.56 5.11
C PRO A 159 -8.77 7.71 4.53
N LYS A 160 -7.46 7.51 4.37
CA LYS A 160 -6.53 8.48 3.78
C LYS A 160 -6.76 8.51 2.27
N LEU A 161 -7.79 9.22 1.84
CA LEU A 161 -8.20 9.37 0.45
C LEU A 161 -8.08 10.83 0.02
N THR A 162 -7.68 11.05 -1.22
CA THR A 162 -7.56 12.41 -1.78
C THR A 162 -8.83 13.25 -1.62
N PRO A 163 -10.05 12.75 -1.87
CA PRO A 163 -11.27 13.52 -1.64
C PRO A 163 -11.45 13.97 -0.18
N THR A 164 -11.13 13.09 0.78
CA THR A 164 -11.21 13.42 2.21
C THR A 164 -10.21 14.51 2.56
N ALA A 165 -8.95 14.34 2.16
CA ALA A 165 -7.89 15.31 2.42
C ALA A 165 -8.14 16.68 1.75
N THR A 166 -8.84 16.71 0.62
CA THR A 166 -9.20 17.95 -0.08
C THR A 166 -10.36 18.67 0.60
N PHE A 167 -11.25 17.93 1.27
CA PHE A 167 -12.41 18.49 1.97
C PHE A 167 -12.04 19.08 3.32
N GLU A 168 -11.07 18.52 4.06
CA GLU A 168 -10.55 19.02 5.34
C GLU A 168 -9.76 20.34 5.17
#